data_9ff6b875a7c688ae650612d89a0d6307
#
_entry.id   9ff6b875a7c688ae650612d89a0d6307
#
_cell.length_a   1.000
_cell.length_b   1.000
_cell.length_c   1.000
_cell.angle_alpha   90.00
_cell.angle_beta   90.00
_cell.angle_gamma   90.00
#
_symmetry.space_group_name_H-M   'P 1'
#
loop_
_entity.id
_entity.type
_entity.pdbx_description
1 polymer ?
#
loop_
_entity_poly.entity_id
_entity_poly.type
_entity_poly.pdbx_seq_one_letter_code
_entity_poly.pdbx_strand_id
1 'polypeptide(L)'
;LNKLIYIVFTALALVNFSCKNGGIGSKNEGEIVFDTKGVDETHPLYGLAPSSATLKFKEDKFSIEMSTMGMFNTAIIGDNKSKTLTQTVKFMDINQACVENEKEILDDNKDYELKIEETKDTKKIAGLKCHKIKVTKVNEPNVTFDAWYTKDLGNEDCNALTPYAQVKGMLLDYRVKKMGLEMHFCAKKINNIAIDESTFEVPKNMKIVSATEMRKFFDNLQ
;
A
#
# COMPACT_ATOMS: atom_id res chain seq x y z
N LEU A 1 7.07 79.81 2.06
CA LEU A 1 5.91 79.10 2.64
C LEU A 1 5.44 78.01 1.66
N ASN A 2 6.00 76.80 1.67
CA ASN A 2 5.28 75.61 1.17
C ASN A 2 6.04 74.35 1.65
N LYS A 3 5.41 73.64 2.52
CA LYS A 3 5.92 72.36 3.02
C LYS A 3 5.72 71.26 1.96
N LEU A 4 6.82 70.75 1.45
CA LEU A 4 6.79 69.56 0.58
C LEU A 4 6.82 68.30 1.48
N ILE A 5 5.70 67.59 1.50
CA ILE A 5 5.56 66.31 2.21
C ILE A 5 6.12 65.22 1.29
N TYR A 6 7.26 64.60 1.64
CA TYR A 6 7.75 63.41 0.99
C TYR A 6 7.01 62.17 1.53
N ILE A 7 6.17 61.57 0.72
CA ILE A 7 5.58 60.29 0.97
C ILE A 7 6.58 59.24 0.54
N VAL A 8 7.22 58.60 1.53
CA VAL A 8 8.07 57.43 1.28
C VAL A 8 7.15 56.22 1.14
N PHE A 9 6.97 55.74 -0.09
CA PHE A 9 6.32 54.47 -0.37
C PHE A 9 7.30 53.34 -0.05
N THR A 10 7.17 52.76 1.14
CA THR A 10 7.88 51.54 1.49
C THR A 10 7.14 50.38 0.83
N ALA A 11 7.66 49.89 -0.30
CA ALA A 11 7.19 48.69 -0.95
C ALA A 11 7.59 47.48 -0.04
N LEU A 12 6.63 46.97 0.73
CA LEU A 12 6.77 45.74 1.49
C LEU A 12 6.71 44.57 0.52
N ALA A 13 7.88 44.06 0.11
CA ALA A 13 7.98 42.86 -0.66
C ALA A 13 7.53 41.69 0.19
N LEU A 14 6.27 41.25 -0.01
CA LEU A 14 5.77 39.98 0.51
C LEU A 14 6.50 38.86 -0.21
N VAL A 15 7.57 38.37 0.40
CA VAL A 15 8.20 37.12 0.01
C VAL A 15 7.21 36.03 0.36
N ASN A 16 6.45 35.57 -0.63
CA ASN A 16 5.67 34.35 -0.51
C ASN A 16 6.66 33.19 -0.35
N PHE A 17 6.98 32.82 0.89
CA PHE A 17 7.49 31.50 1.21
C PHE A 17 6.38 30.51 0.85
N SER A 18 6.40 30.04 -0.38
CA SER A 18 5.67 28.84 -0.75
C SER A 18 6.29 27.69 0.00
N CYS A 19 5.85 27.46 1.23
CA CYS A 19 5.95 26.14 1.83
C CYS A 19 5.31 25.19 0.82
N LYS A 20 6.08 24.23 0.31
CA LYS A 20 5.52 23.02 -0.28
C LYS A 20 4.80 22.25 0.83
N ASN A 21 3.67 22.78 1.27
CA ASN A 21 2.68 22.00 2.00
C ASN A 21 2.17 20.99 0.98
N GLY A 22 2.41 19.70 1.23
CA GLY A 22 1.72 18.64 0.53
C GLY A 22 0.24 19.03 0.55
N GLY A 23 -0.38 19.14 -0.65
CA GLY A 23 -1.79 19.53 -0.76
C GLY A 23 -2.61 18.61 0.14
N ILE A 24 -3.71 19.13 0.69
CA ILE A 24 -4.68 18.27 1.38
C ILE A 24 -5.28 17.36 0.31
N GLY A 25 -5.08 16.03 0.45
CA GLY A 25 -5.65 15.04 -0.43
C GLY A 25 -7.18 15.06 -0.42
N SER A 26 -7.78 14.55 -1.47
CA SER A 26 -9.23 14.30 -1.51
C SER A 26 -9.59 13.14 -0.57
N LYS A 27 -10.88 12.88 -0.37
CA LYS A 27 -11.34 11.77 0.47
C LYS A 27 -10.84 10.40 -0.03
N ASN A 28 -10.56 10.28 -1.35
CA ASN A 28 -10.19 9.03 -2.01
C ASN A 28 -8.69 8.96 -2.35
N GLU A 29 -7.85 9.76 -1.70
CA GLU A 29 -6.39 9.69 -1.86
C GLU A 29 -5.68 9.95 -0.55
N GLY A 30 -4.47 9.40 -0.41
CA GLY A 30 -3.67 9.54 0.79
C GLY A 30 -2.59 8.48 0.93
N GLU A 31 -1.99 8.46 2.11
CA GLU A 31 -0.92 7.57 2.48
C GLU A 31 -1.22 6.88 3.81
N ILE A 32 -0.94 5.59 3.89
CA ILE A 32 -1.02 4.80 5.13
C ILE A 32 0.36 4.21 5.40
N VAL A 33 0.90 4.47 6.57
CA VAL A 33 2.14 3.84 7.06
C VAL A 33 1.75 2.67 7.96
N PHE A 34 2.27 1.50 7.65
CA PHE A 34 2.07 0.27 8.41
C PHE A 34 3.34 -0.13 9.16
N ASP A 35 3.19 -0.61 10.38
CA ASP A 35 4.14 -1.55 10.99
C ASP A 35 3.85 -2.94 10.39
N THR A 36 4.90 -3.67 9.99
CA THR A 36 4.75 -4.98 9.35
C THR A 36 5.67 -6.02 10.00
N LYS A 37 5.27 -7.31 9.89
CA LYS A 37 6.09 -8.44 10.32
C LYS A 37 5.73 -9.70 9.54
N GLY A 38 6.69 -10.61 9.38
CA GLY A 38 6.40 -11.97 8.94
C GLY A 38 5.51 -12.70 9.96
N VAL A 39 4.61 -13.55 9.48
CA VAL A 39 3.71 -14.33 10.36
C VAL A 39 4.40 -15.58 10.89
N ASP A 40 5.19 -16.24 10.05
CA ASP A 40 5.93 -17.46 10.43
C ASP A 40 7.43 -17.15 10.58
N GLU A 41 7.92 -17.19 11.81
CA GLU A 41 9.34 -16.94 12.14
C GLU A 41 10.28 -18.05 11.65
N THR A 42 9.75 -19.20 11.31
CA THR A 42 10.53 -20.35 10.79
C THR A 42 10.67 -20.33 9.27
N HIS A 43 9.94 -19.44 8.60
CA HIS A 43 9.96 -19.32 7.14
C HIS A 43 11.33 -18.86 6.63
N PRO A 44 11.93 -19.47 5.59
CA PRO A 44 13.25 -19.09 5.06
C PRO A 44 13.38 -17.61 4.71
N LEU A 45 12.32 -16.99 4.19
CA LEU A 45 12.29 -15.56 3.86
C LEU A 45 12.00 -14.64 5.05
N TYR A 46 11.85 -15.16 6.29
CA TYR A 46 11.50 -14.32 7.45
C TYR A 46 12.51 -13.18 7.67
N GLY A 47 13.80 -13.45 7.47
CA GLY A 47 14.86 -12.42 7.56
C GLY A 47 14.77 -11.30 6.51
N LEU A 48 13.99 -11.51 5.45
CA LEU A 48 13.69 -10.49 4.42
C LEU A 48 12.36 -9.77 4.67
N ALA A 49 11.62 -10.14 5.73
CA ALA A 49 10.38 -9.47 6.07
C ALA A 49 10.63 -7.99 6.41
N PRO A 50 9.99 -7.04 5.72
CA PRO A 50 10.10 -5.64 6.06
C PRO A 50 9.42 -5.36 7.41
N SER A 51 9.95 -4.40 8.17
CA SER A 51 9.34 -3.95 9.44
C SER A 51 8.32 -2.82 9.24
N SER A 52 8.25 -2.26 8.04
CA SER A 52 7.29 -1.22 7.69
C SER A 52 6.90 -1.29 6.21
N ALA A 53 5.72 -0.77 5.91
CA ALA A 53 5.24 -0.57 4.55
C ALA A 53 4.55 0.79 4.44
N THR A 54 4.60 1.36 3.24
CA THR A 54 3.88 2.60 2.92
C THR A 54 2.93 2.33 1.76
N LEU A 55 1.63 2.41 2.04
CA LEU A 55 0.58 2.35 1.03
C LEU A 55 0.21 3.77 0.63
N LYS A 56 0.30 4.08 -0.65
CA LYS A 56 -0.25 5.29 -1.27
C LYS A 56 -1.42 4.88 -2.14
N PHE A 57 -2.52 5.62 -2.06
CA PHE A 57 -3.72 5.32 -2.84
C PHE A 57 -4.34 6.60 -3.41
N LYS A 58 -4.95 6.47 -4.57
CA LYS A 58 -5.70 7.53 -5.23
C LYS A 58 -6.72 6.91 -6.17
N GLU A 59 -8.02 7.18 -5.90
CA GLU A 59 -9.11 6.59 -6.67
C GLU A 59 -9.00 5.05 -6.77
N ASP A 60 -8.88 4.52 -7.99
CA ASP A 60 -8.79 3.08 -8.26
C ASP A 60 -7.36 2.52 -8.22
N LYS A 61 -6.35 3.36 -7.90
CA LYS A 61 -4.94 2.98 -7.91
C LYS A 61 -4.36 2.91 -6.51
N PHE A 62 -3.41 2.01 -6.33
CA PHE A 62 -2.62 1.95 -5.12
C PHE A 62 -1.17 1.54 -5.41
N SER A 63 -0.27 1.92 -4.53
CA SER A 63 1.12 1.44 -4.51
C SER A 63 1.49 1.14 -3.06
N ILE A 64 1.92 -0.08 -2.76
CA ILE A 64 2.46 -0.44 -1.46
C ILE A 64 3.96 -0.72 -1.59
N GLU A 65 4.76 0.10 -0.94
CA GLU A 65 6.22 0.05 -0.96
C GLU A 65 6.73 -0.55 0.35
N MET A 66 7.69 -1.46 0.24
CA MET A 66 8.31 -2.16 1.36
C MET A 66 9.83 -2.19 1.17
N SER A 67 10.59 -2.04 2.26
CA SER A 67 12.05 -2.10 2.22
C SER A 67 12.59 -2.86 3.42
N THR A 68 13.52 -3.77 3.18
CA THR A 68 14.27 -4.44 4.24
C THR A 68 15.71 -3.99 4.20
N MET A 69 16.16 -3.33 5.29
CA MET A 69 17.54 -2.79 5.46
C MET A 69 18.01 -1.91 4.29
N GLY A 70 17.10 -1.32 3.51
CA GLY A 70 17.44 -0.50 2.32
C GLY A 70 18.01 -1.29 1.13
N MET A 71 18.23 -2.59 1.26
CA MET A 71 18.83 -3.44 0.21
C MET A 71 17.81 -4.24 -0.57
N PHE A 72 16.77 -4.75 0.08
CA PHE A 72 15.68 -5.49 -0.55
C PHE A 72 14.45 -4.60 -0.60
N ASN A 73 14.17 -4.05 -1.77
CA ASN A 73 13.05 -3.14 -1.99
C ASN A 73 12.03 -3.79 -2.91
N THR A 74 10.78 -3.80 -2.49
CA THR A 74 9.66 -4.33 -3.27
C THR A 74 8.53 -3.32 -3.30
N ALA A 75 7.78 -3.31 -4.40
CA ALA A 75 6.52 -2.59 -4.43
C ALA A 75 5.46 -3.41 -5.18
N ILE A 76 4.21 -3.19 -4.78
CA ILE A 76 3.04 -3.72 -5.47
C ILE A 76 2.20 -2.52 -5.89
N ILE A 77 2.01 -2.35 -7.19
CA ILE A 77 1.23 -1.27 -7.77
C ILE A 77 -0.01 -1.89 -8.39
N GLY A 78 -1.19 -1.47 -7.95
CA GLY A 78 -2.47 -1.97 -8.45
C GLY A 78 -3.29 -0.87 -9.12
N ASP A 79 -4.01 -1.25 -10.17
CA ASP A 79 -5.03 -0.44 -10.81
C ASP A 79 -6.30 -1.29 -10.94
N ASN A 80 -7.29 -1.01 -10.09
CA ASN A 80 -8.55 -1.75 -10.02
C ASN A 80 -9.41 -1.54 -11.29
N LYS A 81 -9.23 -0.42 -11.99
CA LYS A 81 -9.97 -0.10 -13.21
C LYS A 81 -9.46 -0.93 -14.40
N SER A 82 -8.15 -0.98 -14.60
CA SER A 82 -7.53 -1.82 -15.63
C SER A 82 -7.37 -3.29 -15.22
N LYS A 83 -7.62 -3.60 -13.94
CA LYS A 83 -7.46 -4.92 -13.34
C LYS A 83 -6.04 -5.48 -13.53
N THR A 84 -5.06 -4.64 -13.27
CA THR A 84 -3.65 -5.01 -13.36
C THR A 84 -2.96 -4.84 -12.01
N LEU A 85 -1.98 -5.68 -11.77
CA LEU A 85 -1.12 -5.61 -10.60
C LEU A 85 0.33 -5.75 -11.05
N THR A 86 1.16 -4.79 -10.66
CA THR A 86 2.59 -4.83 -10.95
C THR A 86 3.35 -5.13 -9.68
N GLN A 87 4.16 -6.19 -9.71
CA GLN A 87 5.11 -6.49 -8.66
C GLN A 87 6.50 -6.00 -9.09
N THR A 88 7.20 -5.30 -8.21
CA THR A 88 8.57 -4.86 -8.48
C THR A 88 9.51 -5.41 -7.41
N VAL A 89 10.74 -5.72 -7.81
CA VAL A 89 11.82 -6.08 -6.90
C VAL A 89 13.11 -5.41 -7.32
N LYS A 90 13.81 -4.85 -6.32
CA LYS A 90 15.17 -4.36 -6.45
C LYS A 90 16.00 -4.96 -5.33
N PHE A 91 16.96 -5.80 -5.70
CA PHE A 91 17.84 -6.50 -4.77
C PHE A 91 19.21 -6.71 -5.43
N MET A 92 20.26 -6.15 -4.86
CA MET A 92 21.61 -6.14 -5.46
C MET A 92 21.59 -5.60 -6.91
N ASP A 93 21.97 -6.41 -7.87
CA ASP A 93 21.95 -6.14 -9.32
C ASP A 93 20.60 -6.49 -9.99
N ILE A 94 19.70 -7.15 -9.26
CA ILE A 94 18.34 -7.47 -9.74
C ILE A 94 17.48 -6.21 -9.66
N ASN A 95 16.91 -5.82 -10.80
CA ASN A 95 15.97 -4.69 -10.90
C ASN A 95 14.91 -5.06 -11.94
N GLN A 96 13.80 -5.64 -11.47
CA GLN A 96 12.79 -6.22 -12.35
C GLN A 96 11.37 -5.93 -11.89
N ALA A 97 10.43 -5.95 -12.85
CA ALA A 97 9.00 -5.81 -12.62
C ALA A 97 8.23 -6.89 -13.39
N CYS A 98 7.14 -7.36 -12.81
CA CYS A 98 6.17 -8.24 -13.42
C CYS A 98 4.81 -7.57 -13.43
N VAL A 99 4.15 -7.50 -14.58
CA VAL A 99 2.78 -7.00 -14.72
C VAL A 99 1.86 -8.19 -14.88
N GLU A 100 0.93 -8.35 -13.95
CA GLU A 100 -0.07 -9.41 -13.92
C GLU A 100 -1.43 -8.87 -14.39
N ASN A 101 -2.11 -9.61 -15.25
CA ASN A 101 -3.49 -9.35 -15.63
C ASN A 101 -4.48 -10.00 -14.63
N GLU A 102 -5.78 -9.70 -14.77
CA GLU A 102 -6.83 -10.19 -13.86
C GLU A 102 -6.78 -11.72 -13.67
N LYS A 103 -6.56 -12.50 -14.73
CA LYS A 103 -6.50 -13.96 -14.65
C LYS A 103 -5.32 -14.44 -13.80
N GLU A 104 -4.14 -13.87 -14.02
CA GLU A 104 -2.93 -14.21 -13.26
C GLU A 104 -3.07 -13.83 -11.79
N ILE A 105 -3.67 -12.66 -11.50
CA ILE A 105 -3.96 -12.21 -10.14
C ILE A 105 -4.93 -13.17 -9.43
N LEU A 106 -6.01 -13.57 -10.10
CA LEU A 106 -7.00 -14.49 -9.53
C LEU A 106 -6.41 -15.89 -9.31
N ASP A 107 -5.53 -16.35 -10.20
CA ASP A 107 -4.84 -17.64 -10.03
C ASP A 107 -3.86 -17.59 -8.84
N ASP A 108 -3.11 -16.50 -8.67
CA ASP A 108 -2.21 -16.30 -7.52
C ASP A 108 -2.96 -16.20 -6.19
N ASN A 109 -4.13 -15.55 -6.18
CA ASN A 109 -4.96 -15.42 -4.99
C ASN A 109 -5.54 -16.76 -4.48
N LYS A 110 -5.63 -17.81 -5.33
CA LYS A 110 -6.09 -19.14 -4.91
C LYS A 110 -5.16 -19.80 -3.88
N ASP A 111 -3.87 -19.45 -3.90
CA ASP A 111 -2.90 -19.96 -2.94
C ASP A 111 -3.11 -19.37 -1.52
N TYR A 112 -3.93 -18.31 -1.41
CA TYR A 112 -4.29 -17.67 -0.14
C TYR A 112 -5.79 -17.35 -0.11
N GLU A 113 -6.63 -18.32 -0.43
CA GLU A 113 -8.08 -18.17 -0.43
C GLU A 113 -8.62 -18.01 0.99
N LEU A 114 -9.51 -17.03 1.18
CA LEU A 114 -10.04 -16.61 2.49
C LEU A 114 -11.56 -16.73 2.56
N LYS A 115 -12.05 -17.36 3.62
CA LYS A 115 -13.43 -17.24 4.08
C LYS A 115 -13.50 -16.06 5.06
N ILE A 116 -14.35 -15.08 4.78
CA ILE A 116 -14.49 -13.85 5.56
C ILE A 116 -15.90 -13.76 6.13
N GLU A 117 -15.98 -13.50 7.42
CA GLU A 117 -17.24 -13.32 8.15
C GLU A 117 -17.24 -11.95 8.83
N GLU A 118 -18.25 -11.11 8.51
CA GLU A 118 -18.46 -9.82 9.17
C GLU A 118 -18.83 -10.01 10.64
N THR A 119 -18.34 -9.12 11.49
CA THR A 119 -18.72 -9.06 12.90
C THR A 119 -19.34 -7.72 13.26
N LYS A 120 -19.85 -7.58 14.48
CA LYS A 120 -20.37 -6.29 14.98
C LYS A 120 -19.32 -5.46 15.74
N ASP A 121 -18.13 -6.02 15.92
CA ASP A 121 -17.08 -5.38 16.69
C ASP A 121 -16.49 -4.19 15.94
N THR A 122 -16.17 -3.15 16.68
CA THR A 122 -15.47 -1.97 16.15
C THR A 122 -14.36 -1.53 17.10
N LYS A 123 -13.27 -1.00 16.52
CA LYS A 123 -12.21 -0.33 17.28
C LYS A 123 -11.69 0.87 16.49
N LYS A 124 -10.84 1.68 17.10
CA LYS A 124 -10.10 2.73 16.38
C LYS A 124 -8.69 2.23 16.04
N ILE A 125 -8.27 2.43 14.78
CA ILE A 125 -6.90 2.20 14.30
C ILE A 125 -6.45 3.47 13.60
N ALA A 126 -5.28 3.99 13.94
CA ALA A 126 -4.73 5.22 13.38
C ALA A 126 -5.76 6.39 13.34
N GLY A 127 -6.65 6.46 14.34
CA GLY A 127 -7.66 7.51 14.49
C GLY A 127 -9.01 7.23 13.80
N LEU A 128 -9.10 6.27 12.89
CA LEU A 128 -10.31 5.93 12.14
C LEU A 128 -11.11 4.81 12.82
N LYS A 129 -12.45 4.84 12.64
CA LYS A 129 -13.33 3.76 13.07
C LYS A 129 -13.18 2.57 12.12
N CYS A 130 -12.85 1.41 12.67
CA CYS A 130 -12.69 0.17 11.93
C CYS A 130 -13.72 -0.88 12.34
N HIS A 131 -14.11 -1.69 11.37
CA HIS A 131 -14.99 -2.84 11.52
C HIS A 131 -14.17 -4.12 11.49
N LYS A 132 -14.51 -5.06 12.36
CA LYS A 132 -13.84 -6.34 12.46
C LYS A 132 -14.44 -7.35 11.49
N ILE A 133 -13.58 -8.10 10.85
CA ILE A 133 -13.91 -9.33 10.14
C ILE A 133 -13.13 -10.49 10.75
N LYS A 134 -13.76 -11.67 10.80
CA LYS A 134 -13.12 -12.93 11.13
C LYS A 134 -12.72 -13.61 9.82
N VAL A 135 -11.45 -13.95 9.72
CA VAL A 135 -10.85 -14.54 8.52
C VAL A 135 -10.40 -15.95 8.80
N THR A 136 -10.76 -16.91 7.95
CA THR A 136 -10.30 -18.30 7.99
C THR A 136 -9.66 -18.63 6.66
N LYS A 137 -8.46 -19.20 6.65
CA LYS A 137 -7.82 -19.69 5.42
C LYS A 137 -8.57 -20.95 4.93
N VAL A 138 -8.98 -20.94 3.67
CA VAL A 138 -9.70 -22.08 3.07
C VAL A 138 -8.83 -23.33 3.03
N ASN A 139 -7.57 -23.16 2.64
CA ASN A 139 -6.60 -24.27 2.54
C ASN A 139 -6.03 -24.71 3.90
N GLU A 140 -6.23 -23.93 4.97
CA GLU A 140 -5.79 -24.20 6.33
C GLU A 140 -6.93 -23.87 7.31
N PRO A 141 -8.02 -24.69 7.39
CA PRO A 141 -9.24 -24.30 8.12
C PRO A 141 -9.06 -24.08 9.62
N ASN A 142 -7.97 -24.58 10.20
CA ASN A 142 -7.61 -24.36 11.60
C ASN A 142 -6.93 -22.99 11.83
N VAL A 143 -6.53 -22.30 10.77
CA VAL A 143 -5.90 -20.98 10.84
C VAL A 143 -6.97 -19.91 10.69
N THR A 144 -7.28 -19.28 11.82
CA THR A 144 -8.26 -18.17 11.88
C THR A 144 -7.59 -16.96 12.53
N PHE A 145 -7.91 -15.78 12.03
CA PHE A 145 -7.43 -14.53 12.62
C PHE A 145 -8.45 -13.40 12.40
N ASP A 146 -8.29 -12.32 13.14
CA ASP A 146 -9.09 -11.11 12.99
C ASP A 146 -8.41 -10.17 12.00
N ALA A 147 -9.20 -9.48 11.16
CA ALA A 147 -8.75 -8.34 10.38
C ALA A 147 -9.71 -7.16 10.55
N TRP A 148 -9.24 -5.97 10.22
CA TRP A 148 -9.98 -4.74 10.46
C TRP A 148 -9.89 -3.82 9.26
N TYR A 149 -11.03 -3.26 8.87
CA TYR A 149 -11.12 -2.33 7.75
C TYR A 149 -11.93 -1.09 8.11
N THR A 150 -11.74 -0.01 7.37
CA THR A 150 -12.48 1.25 7.51
C THR A 150 -13.17 1.63 6.21
N LYS A 151 -14.32 2.29 6.34
CA LYS A 151 -15.05 2.95 5.23
C LYS A 151 -14.78 4.45 5.15
N ASP A 152 -14.03 4.99 6.10
CA ASP A 152 -13.85 6.43 6.25
C ASP A 152 -12.92 7.05 5.19
N LEU A 153 -12.16 6.21 4.43
CA LEU A 153 -11.24 6.64 3.37
C LEU A 153 -11.86 6.66 1.96
N GLY A 154 -13.13 6.27 1.82
CA GLY A 154 -13.92 6.47 0.61
C GLY A 154 -13.66 5.53 -0.56
N ASN A 155 -12.64 4.68 -0.51
CA ASN A 155 -12.33 3.71 -1.57
C ASN A 155 -12.91 2.33 -1.20
N GLU A 156 -14.15 2.05 -1.65
CA GLU A 156 -14.85 0.82 -1.26
C GLU A 156 -14.30 -0.43 -1.97
N ASP A 157 -13.80 -0.29 -3.21
CA ASP A 157 -13.34 -1.40 -4.04
C ASP A 157 -11.81 -1.58 -4.03
N CYS A 158 -11.10 -0.96 -3.06
CA CYS A 158 -9.64 -1.00 -2.99
C CYS A 158 -9.04 -2.41 -2.89
N ASN A 159 -9.84 -3.40 -2.45
CA ASN A 159 -9.39 -4.78 -2.30
C ASN A 159 -9.70 -5.69 -3.50
N ALA A 160 -10.27 -5.16 -4.60
CA ALA A 160 -10.80 -5.96 -5.71
C ALA A 160 -9.78 -6.94 -6.32
N LEU A 161 -8.48 -6.61 -6.28
CA LEU A 161 -7.38 -7.43 -6.80
C LEU A 161 -6.69 -8.30 -5.72
N THR A 162 -7.25 -8.41 -4.52
CA THR A 162 -6.66 -9.11 -3.39
C THR A 162 -7.55 -10.28 -2.93
N PRO A 163 -7.07 -11.19 -2.09
CA PRO A 163 -7.90 -12.21 -1.44
C PRO A 163 -9.06 -11.65 -0.61
N TYR A 164 -9.04 -10.36 -0.33
CA TYR A 164 -10.10 -9.63 0.40
C TYR A 164 -11.11 -8.93 -0.50
N ALA A 165 -11.28 -9.33 -1.76
CA ALA A 165 -12.15 -8.65 -2.75
C ALA A 165 -13.61 -8.41 -2.29
N GLN A 166 -14.11 -9.23 -1.36
CA GLN A 166 -15.46 -9.06 -0.78
C GLN A 166 -15.54 -7.98 0.33
N VAL A 167 -14.39 -7.50 0.85
CA VAL A 167 -14.34 -6.46 1.90
C VAL A 167 -14.44 -5.08 1.26
N LYS A 168 -15.51 -4.36 1.56
CA LYS A 168 -15.76 -3.01 1.03
C LYS A 168 -15.19 -1.95 1.98
N GLY A 169 -13.98 -1.49 1.70
CA GLY A 169 -13.23 -0.50 2.46
C GLY A 169 -11.76 -0.87 2.68
N MET A 170 -10.97 0.09 3.16
CA MET A 170 -9.52 -0.02 3.31
C MET A 170 -9.14 -0.88 4.51
N LEU A 171 -8.36 -1.93 4.30
CA LEU A 171 -7.80 -2.77 5.36
C LEU A 171 -6.73 -2.00 6.15
N LEU A 172 -6.83 -2.00 7.49
CA LEU A 172 -5.90 -1.31 8.38
C LEU A 172 -5.14 -2.25 9.34
N ASP A 173 -5.64 -3.47 9.51
CA ASP A 173 -4.99 -4.50 10.33
C ASP A 173 -5.36 -5.86 9.70
N TYR A 174 -4.42 -6.51 9.03
CA TYR A 174 -4.72 -7.70 8.22
C TYR A 174 -3.47 -8.53 7.93
N ARG A 175 -3.68 -9.77 7.44
CA ARG A 175 -2.60 -10.62 6.94
C ARG A 175 -2.80 -10.92 5.46
N VAL A 176 -1.71 -10.99 4.72
CA VAL A 176 -1.73 -11.39 3.31
C VAL A 176 -0.42 -12.13 2.97
N LYS A 177 -0.53 -13.14 2.11
CA LYS A 177 0.63 -13.80 1.52
C LYS A 177 0.89 -13.21 0.15
N LYS A 178 2.10 -12.74 -0.07
CA LYS A 178 2.55 -12.27 -1.38
C LYS A 178 4.07 -12.48 -1.48
N MET A 179 4.56 -12.75 -2.70
CA MET A 179 6.00 -12.96 -2.91
C MET A 179 6.57 -14.10 -2.01
N GLY A 180 5.79 -15.16 -1.79
CA GLY A 180 6.20 -16.34 -1.01
C GLY A 180 6.08 -16.17 0.52
N LEU A 181 5.86 -14.97 1.05
CA LEU A 181 5.84 -14.71 2.50
C LEU A 181 4.47 -14.21 2.98
N GLU A 182 3.96 -14.78 4.06
CA GLU A 182 2.78 -14.24 4.76
C GLU A 182 3.20 -13.13 5.73
N MET A 183 2.60 -11.97 5.55
CA MET A 183 2.88 -10.77 6.31
C MET A 183 1.66 -10.28 7.07
N HIS A 184 1.86 -9.73 8.26
CA HIS A 184 0.88 -8.98 9.02
C HIS A 184 1.16 -7.48 8.88
N PHE A 185 0.13 -6.72 8.54
CA PHE A 185 0.15 -5.27 8.40
C PHE A 185 -0.74 -4.65 9.47
N CYS A 186 -0.24 -3.65 10.20
CA CYS A 186 -1.00 -2.88 11.17
C CYS A 186 -0.78 -1.39 10.92
N ALA A 187 -1.83 -0.65 10.57
CA ALA A 187 -1.74 0.77 10.26
C ALA A 187 -1.37 1.57 11.50
N LYS A 188 -0.28 2.34 11.40
CA LYS A 188 0.25 3.20 12.44
C LYS A 188 -0.14 4.65 12.24
N LYS A 189 -0.14 5.11 11.00
CA LYS A 189 -0.40 6.50 10.65
C LYS A 189 -1.12 6.60 9.32
N ILE A 190 -2.04 7.54 9.22
CA ILE A 190 -2.75 7.88 7.99
C ILE A 190 -2.53 9.37 7.73
N ASN A 191 -2.05 9.69 6.52
CA ASN A 191 -1.79 11.04 6.08
C ASN A 191 -2.74 11.36 4.91
N ASN A 192 -3.55 12.39 5.09
CA ASN A 192 -4.40 12.90 4.00
C ASN A 192 -3.57 13.90 3.17
N ILE A 193 -2.88 13.40 2.17
CA ILE A 193 -2.01 14.16 1.27
C ILE A 193 -2.35 13.85 -0.19
N ALA A 194 -2.10 14.82 -1.06
CA ALA A 194 -2.21 14.59 -2.50
C ALA A 194 -1.10 13.63 -2.98
N ILE A 195 -1.46 12.68 -3.82
CA ILE A 195 -0.55 11.67 -4.38
C ILE A 195 -0.33 11.97 -5.87
N ASP A 196 0.95 12.04 -6.26
CA ASP A 196 1.34 12.22 -7.66
C ASP A 196 1.03 10.95 -8.48
N GLU A 197 0.52 11.12 -9.70
CA GLU A 197 0.18 10.01 -10.59
C GLU A 197 1.39 9.12 -10.93
N SER A 198 2.59 9.70 -10.98
CA SER A 198 3.84 8.94 -11.21
C SER A 198 4.13 7.89 -10.15
N THR A 199 3.49 7.99 -8.97
CA THR A 199 3.57 6.98 -7.89
C THR A 199 3.06 5.61 -8.35
N PHE A 200 2.16 5.58 -9.34
CA PHE A 200 1.52 4.37 -9.84
C PHE A 200 2.11 3.88 -11.16
N GLU A 201 3.24 4.46 -11.58
CA GLU A 201 3.96 4.05 -12.78
C GLU A 201 5.07 3.05 -12.46
N VAL A 202 5.29 2.09 -13.37
CA VAL A 202 6.44 1.19 -13.29
C VAL A 202 7.71 2.00 -13.55
N PRO A 203 8.74 1.91 -12.67
CA PRO A 203 10.00 2.62 -12.90
C PRO A 203 10.65 2.23 -14.24
N LYS A 204 11.02 3.22 -15.06
CA LYS A 204 11.48 3.04 -16.45
C LYS A 204 12.73 2.16 -16.63
N ASN A 205 13.52 1.99 -15.58
CA ASN A 205 14.78 1.23 -15.60
C ASN A 205 14.64 -0.21 -15.13
N MET A 206 13.41 -0.72 -14.94
CA MET A 206 13.18 -2.10 -14.55
C MET A 206 13.06 -3.03 -15.76
N LYS A 207 13.70 -4.20 -15.68
CA LYS A 207 13.51 -5.29 -16.64
C LYS A 207 12.12 -5.89 -16.42
N ILE A 208 11.29 -5.90 -17.46
CA ILE A 208 10.00 -6.58 -17.40
C ILE A 208 10.23 -8.08 -17.54
N VAL A 209 9.69 -8.86 -16.61
CA VAL A 209 9.76 -10.31 -16.55
C VAL A 209 8.35 -10.92 -16.46
N SER A 210 8.23 -12.21 -16.77
CA SER A 210 6.96 -12.94 -16.59
C SER A 210 6.67 -13.24 -15.13
N ALA A 211 5.39 -13.53 -14.80
CA ALA A 211 4.98 -13.97 -13.46
C ALA A 211 5.76 -15.22 -13.01
N THR A 212 6.02 -16.15 -13.94
CA THR A 212 6.81 -17.35 -13.66
C THR A 212 8.27 -17.03 -13.31
N GLU A 213 8.91 -16.08 -14.01
CA GLU A 213 10.28 -15.65 -13.68
C GLU A 213 10.34 -14.93 -12.34
N MET A 214 9.35 -14.06 -12.05
CA MET A 214 9.26 -13.38 -10.78
C MET A 214 9.09 -14.38 -9.63
N ARG A 215 8.22 -15.37 -9.78
CA ARG A 215 8.01 -16.43 -8.77
C ARG A 215 9.29 -17.23 -8.55
N LYS A 216 9.97 -17.69 -9.61
CA LYS A 216 11.26 -18.39 -9.50
C LYS A 216 12.32 -17.57 -8.77
N PHE A 217 12.33 -16.24 -8.94
CA PHE A 217 13.25 -15.39 -8.19
C PHE A 217 13.02 -15.52 -6.68
N PHE A 218 11.78 -15.45 -6.21
CA PHE A 218 11.46 -15.60 -4.77
C PHE A 218 11.70 -17.04 -4.28
N ASP A 219 11.40 -18.05 -5.08
CA ASP A 219 11.65 -19.46 -4.74
C ASP A 219 13.16 -19.72 -4.54
N ASN A 220 14.01 -19.09 -5.35
CA ASN A 220 15.46 -19.21 -5.23
C ASN A 220 16.07 -18.47 -4.03
N LEU A 221 15.31 -17.61 -3.35
CA LEU A 221 15.73 -16.97 -2.10
C LEU A 221 15.42 -17.82 -0.86
N GLN A 222 14.65 -18.89 -0.99
CA GLN A 222 14.30 -19.83 0.07
C GLN A 222 15.38 -20.91 0.21
#